data_162019a3bca9d1efe949f0c3266be0a6
#
_entry.id   162019a3bca9d1efe949f0c3266be0a6
#
_cell.length_a   1.000
_cell.length_b   1.000
_cell.length_c   1.000
_cell.angle_alpha   90.00
_cell.angle_beta   90.00
_cell.angle_gamma   90.00
#
_symmetry.space_group_name_H-M   'P 1'
#
loop_
_entity.id
_entity.type
_entity.pdbx_description
1 polymer ?
#
loop_
_entity_poly.entity_id
_entity_poly.type
_entity_poly.pdbx_seq_one_letter_code
_entity_poly.pdbx_strand_id
1 'polypeptide(L)'
;MQTPRRLLAVLAALSIATTLVAGCSISKKAKGGPLPDAKTLVTQSAEVTKGVKSAHLNLTVTGKIAGLPLKTLSGDLTTTPTTAGKGNARIIVFGSEVEADFVILDGELYTTALSPGQWTDVGKIDELLHYDPSAILNPETGVANVVANLNDPKAEGRDMINGQSTIRISGKVNADVVNKLAPLNATGPIPTTVWIQETGDHQLAQVMLDKGSGNSIQMTLSNWNQPVQVTKPGS
;
A
#
# COMPACT_ATOMS: atom_id res chain seq x y z
N MET A 1 2.23 -84.90 -16.78
CA MET A 1 3.68 -85.35 -16.57
C MET A 1 4.39 -84.22 -15.86
N GLN A 2 4.66 -84.53 -14.63
CA GLN A 2 5.82 -84.15 -13.81
C GLN A 2 5.93 -82.67 -13.35
N THR A 3 5.57 -82.47 -12.13
CA THR A 3 6.18 -81.69 -11.08
C THR A 3 7.70 -81.90 -10.99
N PRO A 4 8.49 -81.26 -10.08
CA PRO A 4 8.33 -80.20 -9.10
C PRO A 4 9.62 -79.41 -8.81
N ARG A 5 9.59 -78.68 -7.68
CA ARG A 5 10.72 -78.28 -6.79
C ARG A 5 11.28 -76.84 -6.99
N ARG A 6 11.57 -76.11 -6.02
CA ARG A 6 11.55 -76.03 -4.54
C ARG A 6 11.86 -74.60 -4.13
N LEU A 7 11.08 -74.05 -3.22
CA LEU A 7 11.51 -73.40 -1.96
C LEU A 7 12.86 -72.70 -1.94
N LEU A 8 12.82 -71.43 -1.65
CA LEU A 8 13.56 -70.84 -0.52
C LEU A 8 12.99 -69.41 -0.20
N ALA A 9 12.51 -69.29 1.03
CA ALA A 9 12.12 -68.06 1.66
C ALA A 9 13.34 -67.22 2.02
N VAL A 10 13.31 -65.91 1.72
CA VAL A 10 14.17 -64.95 2.40
C VAL A 10 13.26 -63.81 2.85
N LEU A 11 13.02 -63.78 4.14
CA LEU A 11 12.44 -62.63 4.88
C LEU A 11 13.49 -61.51 4.85
N ALA A 12 13.22 -60.45 4.15
CA ALA A 12 13.90 -59.18 4.34
C ALA A 12 12.89 -58.20 4.94
N ALA A 13 13.07 -57.94 6.24
CA ALA A 13 12.35 -56.92 6.96
C ALA A 13 12.69 -55.53 6.40
N LEU A 14 11.74 -54.93 5.74
CA LEU A 14 11.86 -53.53 5.28
C LEU A 14 11.37 -52.62 6.40
N SER A 15 12.31 -52.08 7.17
CA SER A 15 12.07 -51.02 8.15
C SER A 15 11.69 -49.75 7.41
N ILE A 16 10.40 -49.39 7.42
CA ILE A 16 9.92 -48.08 6.92
C ILE A 16 10.29 -47.03 7.95
N ALA A 17 11.40 -46.35 7.72
CA ALA A 17 11.72 -45.14 8.44
C ALA A 17 10.83 -44.01 7.90
N THR A 18 9.73 -43.71 8.60
CA THR A 18 8.92 -42.50 8.38
C THR A 18 9.72 -41.29 8.84
N THR A 19 10.43 -40.64 7.92
CA THR A 19 10.99 -39.32 8.16
C THR A 19 9.84 -38.30 8.14
N LEU A 20 9.42 -37.89 9.32
CA LEU A 20 8.63 -36.65 9.51
C LEU A 20 9.48 -35.48 9.00
N VAL A 21 9.23 -35.07 7.77
CA VAL A 21 9.70 -33.77 7.28
C VAL A 21 8.84 -32.73 7.96
N ALA A 22 9.29 -32.27 9.14
CA ALA A 22 8.83 -31.03 9.71
C ALA A 22 9.21 -29.92 8.72
N GLY A 23 8.27 -29.49 7.89
CA GLY A 23 8.39 -28.35 7.02
C GLY A 23 8.52 -27.09 7.85
N CYS A 24 9.72 -26.79 8.33
CA CYS A 24 10.07 -25.44 8.73
C CYS A 24 10.02 -24.59 7.47
N SER A 25 8.94 -23.83 7.29
CA SER A 25 8.91 -22.68 6.41
C SER A 25 9.94 -21.67 6.95
N ILE A 26 11.18 -21.83 6.52
CA ILE A 26 12.23 -20.86 6.75
C ILE A 26 11.86 -19.67 5.87
N SER A 27 11.14 -18.70 6.45
CA SER A 27 11.12 -17.35 5.91
C SER A 27 12.58 -16.93 5.77
N LYS A 28 13.09 -16.87 4.54
CA LYS A 28 14.42 -16.36 4.27
C LYS A 28 14.44 -14.90 4.71
N LYS A 29 14.81 -14.65 5.98
CA LYS A 29 15.28 -13.32 6.38
C LYS A 29 16.43 -12.99 5.44
N ALA A 30 16.27 -11.94 4.66
CA ALA A 30 17.33 -11.43 3.82
C ALA A 30 18.56 -11.21 4.73
N LYS A 31 19.67 -11.88 4.43
CA LYS A 31 20.95 -11.69 5.12
C LYS A 31 21.50 -10.34 4.63
N GLY A 32 21.02 -9.25 5.23
CA GLY A 32 21.59 -7.93 5.04
C GLY A 32 22.51 -7.58 6.19
N GLY A 33 23.49 -6.73 5.96
CA GLY A 33 24.31 -6.09 6.99
C GLY A 33 23.47 -5.31 8.01
N PRO A 34 24.10 -4.50 8.90
CA PRO A 34 23.39 -3.64 9.82
C PRO A 34 22.31 -2.81 9.11
N LEU A 35 21.20 -2.53 9.79
CA LEU A 35 20.18 -1.63 9.24
C LEU A 35 20.76 -0.20 9.15
N PRO A 36 20.40 0.56 8.13
CA PRO A 36 20.80 1.96 8.03
C PRO A 36 20.18 2.79 9.15
N ASP A 37 20.75 3.98 9.38
CA ASP A 37 20.19 4.95 10.34
C ASP A 37 18.80 5.40 9.89
N ALA A 38 17.80 5.15 10.73
CA ALA A 38 16.40 5.38 10.39
C ALA A 38 16.10 6.87 10.15
N LYS A 39 16.67 7.76 10.94
CA LYS A 39 16.43 9.20 10.84
C LYS A 39 16.99 9.76 9.53
N THR A 40 18.20 9.37 9.18
CA THR A 40 18.84 9.76 7.93
C THR A 40 18.01 9.28 6.72
N LEU A 41 17.59 8.01 6.74
CA LEU A 41 16.82 7.42 5.63
C LEU A 41 15.43 8.08 5.47
N VAL A 42 14.75 8.36 6.58
CA VAL A 42 13.46 9.08 6.58
C VAL A 42 13.62 10.48 6.02
N THR A 43 14.66 11.22 6.42
CA THR A 43 14.91 12.57 5.90
C THR A 43 15.16 12.56 4.40
N GLN A 44 16.01 11.65 3.91
CA GLN A 44 16.29 11.50 2.48
C GLN A 44 15.03 11.13 1.70
N SER A 45 14.26 10.17 2.19
CA SER A 45 13.02 9.75 1.55
C SER A 45 11.97 10.86 1.49
N ALA A 46 11.84 11.66 2.55
CA ALA A 46 10.93 12.80 2.57
C ALA A 46 11.25 13.80 1.45
N GLU A 47 12.52 14.15 1.26
CA GLU A 47 12.96 15.09 0.23
C GLU A 47 12.71 14.52 -1.18
N VAL A 48 13.03 13.24 -1.41
CA VAL A 48 12.76 12.59 -2.69
C VAL A 48 11.27 12.53 -2.97
N THR A 49 10.46 12.18 -1.96
CA THR A 49 9.01 12.05 -2.11
C THR A 49 8.34 13.39 -2.41
N LYS A 50 8.83 14.51 -1.87
CA LYS A 50 8.37 15.87 -2.23
C LYS A 50 8.52 16.18 -3.71
N GLY A 51 9.54 15.62 -4.37
CA GLY A 51 9.81 15.82 -5.78
C GLY A 51 8.97 14.96 -6.73
N VAL A 52 8.20 14.01 -6.21
CA VAL A 52 7.40 13.09 -7.03
C VAL A 52 6.25 13.84 -7.70
N LYS A 53 6.17 13.73 -9.03
CA LYS A 53 5.15 14.37 -9.86
C LYS A 53 4.02 13.43 -10.26
N SER A 54 4.29 12.13 -10.27
CA SER A 54 3.29 11.12 -10.55
C SER A 54 3.68 9.81 -9.88
N ALA A 55 2.68 9.00 -9.55
CA ALA A 55 2.86 7.65 -9.04
C ALA A 55 1.62 6.81 -9.29
N HIS A 56 1.81 5.50 -9.35
CA HIS A 56 0.73 4.53 -9.18
C HIS A 56 0.53 4.29 -7.69
N LEU A 57 -0.70 4.47 -7.21
CA LEU A 57 -1.12 4.26 -5.83
C LEU A 57 -1.98 3.00 -5.72
N ASN A 58 -1.64 2.12 -4.78
CA ASN A 58 -2.56 1.13 -4.24
C ASN A 58 -2.84 1.47 -2.78
N LEU A 59 -4.11 1.76 -2.47
CA LEU A 59 -4.58 2.08 -1.13
C LEU A 59 -5.52 0.98 -0.64
N THR A 60 -5.34 0.56 0.60
CA THR A 60 -6.21 -0.41 1.28
C THR A 60 -6.60 0.14 2.65
N VAL A 61 -7.90 0.10 2.94
CA VAL A 61 -8.46 0.41 4.27
C VAL A 61 -8.85 -0.88 4.95
N THR A 62 -8.21 -1.19 6.06
CA THR A 62 -8.57 -2.30 6.93
C THR A 62 -9.51 -1.79 8.02
N GLY A 63 -10.53 -2.58 8.34
CA GLY A 63 -11.53 -2.21 9.33
C GLY A 63 -12.51 -1.14 8.84
N LYS A 64 -12.91 -0.23 9.74
CA LYS A 64 -13.89 0.82 9.45
C LYS A 64 -13.38 2.16 9.96
N ILE A 65 -13.19 3.12 9.05
CA ILE A 65 -12.77 4.48 9.37
C ILE A 65 -13.95 5.42 9.10
N ALA A 66 -14.42 6.11 10.13
CA ALA A 66 -15.54 7.04 10.00
C ALA A 66 -15.21 8.17 9.02
N GLY A 67 -16.11 8.46 8.10
CA GLY A 67 -15.91 9.48 7.08
C GLY A 67 -15.11 9.02 5.86
N LEU A 68 -14.63 7.78 5.83
CA LEU A 68 -13.90 7.21 4.69
C LEU A 68 -14.63 5.96 4.17
N PRO A 69 -15.56 6.10 3.21
CA PRO A 69 -16.32 4.98 2.64
C PRO A 69 -15.50 4.21 1.59
N LEU A 70 -14.19 4.09 1.78
CA LEU A 70 -13.26 3.46 0.85
C LEU A 70 -12.75 2.15 1.45
N LYS A 71 -12.67 1.10 0.62
CA LYS A 71 -12.02 -0.18 0.95
C LYS A 71 -10.69 -0.32 0.24
N THR A 72 -10.69 -0.13 -1.06
CA THR A 72 -9.47 -0.17 -1.88
C THR A 72 -9.54 0.90 -2.95
N LEU A 73 -8.35 1.38 -3.35
CA LEU A 73 -8.19 2.23 -4.53
C LEU A 73 -6.91 1.79 -5.23
N SER A 74 -6.96 1.65 -6.54
CA SER A 74 -5.80 1.44 -7.40
C SER A 74 -5.87 2.44 -8.53
N GLY A 75 -4.85 3.28 -8.68
CA GLY A 75 -4.91 4.31 -9.71
C GLY A 75 -3.60 5.07 -9.90
N ASP A 76 -3.55 5.78 -10.98
CA ASP A 76 -2.44 6.65 -11.35
C ASP A 76 -2.77 8.09 -10.95
N LEU A 77 -1.86 8.72 -10.23
CA LEU A 77 -1.95 10.09 -9.76
C LEU A 77 -0.88 10.95 -10.44
N THR A 78 -1.19 12.21 -10.68
CA THR A 78 -0.24 13.20 -11.17
C THR A 78 -0.48 14.57 -10.54
N THR A 79 0.58 15.37 -10.43
CA THR A 79 0.52 16.78 -10.03
C THR A 79 0.86 17.71 -11.19
N THR A 80 1.07 17.17 -12.40
CA THR A 80 1.52 17.92 -13.57
C THR A 80 0.72 17.53 -14.82
N PRO A 81 0.21 18.47 -15.60
CA PRO A 81 0.24 19.93 -15.41
C PRO A 81 -0.67 20.42 -14.27
N THR A 82 -1.69 19.66 -13.91
CA THR A 82 -2.61 19.90 -12.79
C THR A 82 -2.71 18.64 -11.93
N THR A 83 -3.21 18.78 -10.70
CA THR A 83 -3.48 17.63 -9.85
C THR A 83 -4.63 16.83 -10.43
N ALA A 84 -4.40 15.56 -10.72
CA ALA A 84 -5.36 14.67 -11.33
C ALA A 84 -5.11 13.20 -10.95
N GLY A 85 -6.12 12.37 -11.12
CA GLY A 85 -6.02 10.93 -10.89
C GLY A 85 -7.05 10.14 -11.68
N LYS A 86 -6.73 8.87 -11.94
CA LYS A 86 -7.67 7.92 -12.55
C LYS A 86 -7.40 6.51 -12.06
N GLY A 87 -8.42 5.69 -12.00
CA GLY A 87 -8.26 4.31 -11.56
C GLY A 87 -9.57 3.64 -11.23
N ASN A 88 -9.47 2.65 -10.36
CA ASN A 88 -10.61 1.88 -9.83
C ASN A 88 -10.61 1.94 -8.30
N ALA A 89 -11.80 1.98 -7.72
CA ALA A 89 -11.99 1.99 -6.28
C ALA A 89 -13.11 1.04 -5.87
N ARG A 90 -12.96 0.41 -4.71
CA ARG A 90 -14.04 -0.28 -4.03
C ARG A 90 -14.50 0.58 -2.86
N ILE A 91 -15.74 1.03 -2.95
CA ILE A 91 -16.33 1.98 -2.00
C ILE A 91 -17.59 1.39 -1.35
N ILE A 92 -17.99 1.96 -0.22
CA ILE A 92 -19.26 1.60 0.45
C ILE A 92 -20.31 2.65 0.09
N VAL A 93 -21.33 2.23 -0.65
CA VAL A 93 -22.48 3.05 -1.04
C VAL A 93 -23.74 2.42 -0.42
N PHE A 94 -24.45 3.16 0.41
CA PHE A 94 -25.65 2.69 1.12
C PHE A 94 -25.47 1.34 1.84
N GLY A 95 -24.26 1.10 2.39
CA GLY A 95 -23.93 -0.12 3.13
C GLY A 95 -23.50 -1.32 2.28
N SER A 96 -23.49 -1.18 0.96
CA SER A 96 -23.03 -2.20 0.01
C SER A 96 -21.68 -1.83 -0.57
N GLU A 97 -20.82 -2.82 -0.82
CA GLU A 97 -19.57 -2.61 -1.54
C GLU A 97 -19.84 -2.49 -3.05
N VAL A 98 -19.35 -1.42 -3.66
CA VAL A 98 -19.45 -1.12 -5.08
C VAL A 98 -18.04 -0.95 -5.62
N GLU A 99 -17.75 -1.61 -6.74
CA GLU A 99 -16.54 -1.38 -7.51
C GLU A 99 -16.85 -0.37 -8.62
N ALA A 100 -16.02 0.66 -8.72
CA ALA A 100 -16.26 1.76 -9.65
C ALA A 100 -14.95 2.32 -10.18
N ASP A 101 -14.97 2.71 -11.44
CA ASP A 101 -13.91 3.53 -12.01
C ASP A 101 -14.08 4.98 -11.58
N PHE A 102 -12.97 5.69 -11.49
CA PHE A 102 -12.95 7.11 -11.18
C PHE A 102 -11.94 7.87 -12.04
N VAL A 103 -12.26 9.11 -12.31
CA VAL A 103 -11.37 10.15 -12.83
C VAL A 103 -11.56 11.39 -11.97
N ILE A 104 -10.46 11.96 -11.49
CA ILE A 104 -10.40 13.25 -10.82
C ILE A 104 -9.61 14.18 -11.74
N LEU A 105 -10.20 15.26 -12.17
CA LEU A 105 -9.57 16.24 -13.05
C LEU A 105 -10.07 17.64 -12.69
N ASP A 106 -9.15 18.56 -12.43
CA ASP A 106 -9.45 19.93 -12.02
C ASP A 106 -10.39 20.03 -10.80
N GLY A 107 -10.25 19.05 -9.86
CA GLY A 107 -11.07 18.93 -8.66
C GLY A 107 -12.47 18.35 -8.88
N GLU A 108 -12.85 18.04 -10.11
CA GLU A 108 -14.13 17.39 -10.44
C GLU A 108 -13.97 15.87 -10.43
N LEU A 109 -14.94 15.15 -9.86
CA LEU A 109 -15.00 13.70 -9.80
C LEU A 109 -15.97 13.15 -10.85
N TYR A 110 -15.47 12.28 -11.69
CA TYR A 110 -16.25 11.44 -12.60
C TYR A 110 -16.18 9.99 -12.13
N THR A 111 -17.29 9.30 -12.06
CA THR A 111 -17.31 7.91 -11.59
C THR A 111 -18.39 7.07 -12.24
N THR A 112 -18.18 5.75 -12.25
CA THR A 112 -19.18 4.75 -12.66
C THR A 112 -19.95 4.16 -11.46
N ALA A 113 -19.76 4.69 -10.25
CA ALA A 113 -20.36 4.16 -9.01
C ALA A 113 -21.89 4.23 -8.97
N LEU A 114 -22.49 5.21 -9.64
CA LEU A 114 -23.95 5.42 -9.64
C LEU A 114 -24.66 4.58 -10.72
N SER A 115 -23.96 4.25 -11.80
CA SER A 115 -24.51 3.45 -12.90
C SER A 115 -23.35 2.66 -13.52
N PRO A 116 -23.30 1.33 -13.35
CA PRO A 116 -22.21 0.52 -13.87
C PRO A 116 -21.96 0.73 -15.35
N GLY A 117 -20.72 1.02 -15.72
CA GLY A 117 -20.31 1.26 -17.10
C GLY A 117 -20.70 2.62 -17.67
N GLN A 118 -21.37 3.49 -16.91
CA GLN A 118 -21.73 4.86 -17.34
C GLN A 118 -21.03 5.87 -16.44
N TRP A 119 -20.28 6.78 -17.06
CA TRP A 119 -19.64 7.87 -16.37
C TRP A 119 -20.65 8.94 -15.96
N THR A 120 -20.58 9.34 -14.71
CA THR A 120 -21.39 10.43 -14.13
C THR A 120 -20.44 11.47 -13.57
N ASP A 121 -20.65 12.71 -13.92
CA ASP A 121 -20.05 13.87 -13.28
C ASP A 121 -20.80 14.09 -11.94
N VAL A 122 -20.10 13.93 -10.83
CA VAL A 122 -20.69 14.06 -9.48
C VAL A 122 -20.29 15.36 -8.80
N GLY A 123 -19.57 16.23 -9.52
CA GLY A 123 -19.14 17.54 -9.03
C GLY A 123 -17.83 17.51 -8.26
N LYS A 124 -17.61 18.54 -7.44
CA LYS A 124 -16.34 18.74 -6.74
C LYS A 124 -16.12 17.72 -5.65
N ILE A 125 -14.94 17.08 -5.70
CA ILE A 125 -14.60 15.97 -4.82
C ILE A 125 -14.42 16.42 -3.36
N ASP A 126 -13.89 17.61 -3.12
CA ASP A 126 -13.71 18.17 -1.79
C ASP A 126 -15.05 18.51 -1.10
N GLU A 127 -16.07 18.90 -1.85
CA GLU A 127 -17.42 19.12 -1.35
C GLU A 127 -18.12 17.81 -0.99
N LEU A 128 -17.86 16.73 -1.76
CA LEU A 128 -18.48 15.42 -1.57
C LEU A 128 -17.83 14.59 -0.45
N LEU A 129 -16.52 14.53 -0.45
CA LEU A 129 -15.75 13.66 0.44
C LEU A 129 -15.02 14.45 1.53
N HIS A 130 -15.02 15.78 1.49
CA HIS A 130 -14.17 16.65 2.31
C HIS A 130 -12.69 16.26 2.25
N TYR A 131 -12.28 15.61 1.17
CA TYR A 131 -10.95 15.06 0.95
C TYR A 131 -10.74 14.74 -0.54
N ASP A 132 -9.63 15.19 -1.10
CA ASP A 132 -9.22 14.88 -2.47
C ASP A 132 -8.09 13.85 -2.48
N PRO A 133 -8.36 12.57 -2.86
CA PRO A 133 -7.33 11.54 -2.94
C PRO A 133 -6.22 11.85 -3.95
N SER A 134 -6.46 12.68 -4.96
CA SER A 134 -5.41 13.06 -5.92
C SER A 134 -4.33 13.92 -5.27
N ALA A 135 -4.63 14.57 -4.13
CA ALA A 135 -3.69 15.36 -3.35
C ALA A 135 -2.69 14.53 -2.51
N ILE A 136 -2.72 13.20 -2.57
CA ILE A 136 -1.77 12.31 -1.85
C ILE A 136 -0.31 12.65 -2.21
N LEU A 137 -0.04 13.08 -3.44
CA LEU A 137 1.28 13.50 -3.88
C LEU A 137 1.59 14.98 -3.58
N ASN A 138 0.69 15.73 -2.95
CA ASN A 138 0.96 17.11 -2.56
C ASN A 138 2.12 17.15 -1.55
N PRO A 139 3.18 17.94 -1.77
CA PRO A 139 4.37 17.95 -0.91
C PRO A 139 4.08 18.45 0.53
N GLU A 140 3.05 19.29 0.71
CA GLU A 140 2.74 19.94 2.00
C GLU A 140 1.68 19.18 2.83
N THR A 141 0.83 18.38 2.17
CA THR A 141 -0.29 17.71 2.84
C THR A 141 -0.29 16.21 2.60
N GLY A 142 0.43 15.72 1.60
CA GLY A 142 0.46 14.33 1.18
C GLY A 142 1.43 13.45 1.94
N VAL A 143 1.79 12.32 1.34
CA VAL A 143 2.65 11.30 1.96
C VAL A 143 4.06 11.81 2.27
N ALA A 144 4.59 12.76 1.50
CA ALA A 144 5.89 13.36 1.76
C ALA A 144 5.91 14.08 3.11
N ASN A 145 4.82 14.79 3.44
CA ASN A 145 4.67 15.47 4.72
C ASN A 145 4.57 14.48 5.89
N VAL A 146 3.88 13.35 5.69
CA VAL A 146 3.81 12.27 6.69
C VAL A 146 5.20 11.71 6.97
N VAL A 147 5.99 11.41 5.95
CA VAL A 147 7.38 10.91 6.11
C VAL A 147 8.25 11.94 6.81
N ALA A 148 8.19 13.21 6.40
CA ALA A 148 8.98 14.29 7.01
C ALA A 148 8.68 14.52 8.50
N ASN A 149 7.47 14.18 8.95
CA ASN A 149 7.01 14.35 10.33
C ASN A 149 6.93 13.02 11.10
N LEU A 150 7.67 11.99 10.66
CA LEU A 150 7.76 10.73 11.39
C LEU A 150 8.67 10.92 12.63
N ASN A 151 8.06 10.94 13.82
CA ASN A 151 8.75 11.10 15.09
C ASN A 151 9.27 9.75 15.59
N ASP A 152 10.44 9.78 16.26
CA ASP A 152 11.10 8.63 16.86
C ASP A 152 11.28 7.45 15.90
N PRO A 153 11.82 7.67 14.68
CA PRO A 153 11.94 6.62 13.69
C PRO A 153 12.91 5.51 14.14
N LYS A 154 12.47 4.26 13.98
CA LYS A 154 13.25 3.06 14.30
C LYS A 154 13.25 2.09 13.14
N ALA A 155 14.42 1.71 12.64
CA ALA A 155 14.55 0.68 11.63
C ALA A 155 14.30 -0.70 12.25
N GLU A 156 13.28 -1.40 11.75
CA GLU A 156 12.79 -2.67 12.29
C GLU A 156 13.30 -3.88 11.50
N GLY A 157 13.58 -3.70 10.22
CA GLY A 157 14.00 -4.82 9.37
C GLY A 157 13.93 -4.49 7.88
N ARG A 158 14.13 -5.53 7.08
CA ARG A 158 14.05 -5.50 5.61
C ARG A 158 12.84 -6.27 5.14
N ASP A 159 12.10 -5.68 4.22
CA ASP A 159 10.96 -6.32 3.55
C ASP A 159 11.08 -6.11 2.03
N MET A 160 10.36 -6.94 1.28
CA MET A 160 10.23 -6.79 -0.17
C MET A 160 8.88 -6.15 -0.48
N ILE A 161 8.89 -4.98 -1.07
CA ILE A 161 7.69 -4.29 -1.58
C ILE A 161 7.81 -4.15 -3.10
N ASN A 162 6.86 -4.67 -3.83
CA ASN A 162 6.86 -4.66 -5.31
C ASN A 162 8.18 -5.17 -5.93
N GLY A 163 8.78 -6.21 -5.31
CA GLY A 163 10.04 -6.80 -5.78
C GLY A 163 11.31 -6.00 -5.43
N GLN A 164 11.19 -4.92 -4.68
CA GLN A 164 12.32 -4.09 -4.25
C GLN A 164 12.61 -4.26 -2.77
N SER A 165 13.90 -4.28 -2.39
CA SER A 165 14.31 -4.31 -0.99
C SER A 165 14.03 -2.96 -0.36
N THR A 166 13.33 -2.99 0.77
CA THR A 166 12.98 -1.80 1.55
C THR A 166 13.37 -1.97 3.00
N ILE A 167 13.62 -0.84 3.66
CA ILE A 167 13.78 -0.79 5.11
C ILE A 167 12.44 -0.42 5.72
N ARG A 168 11.93 -1.27 6.60
CA ARG A 168 10.74 -0.99 7.41
C ARG A 168 11.14 -0.14 8.59
N ILE A 169 10.51 1.03 8.73
CA ILE A 169 10.76 1.99 9.79
C ILE A 169 9.44 2.31 10.50
N SER A 170 9.39 2.10 11.79
CA SER A 170 8.27 2.48 12.66
C SER A 170 8.50 3.83 13.30
N GLY A 171 7.42 4.53 13.63
CA GLY A 171 7.41 5.80 14.35
C GLY A 171 5.99 6.25 14.65
N LYS A 172 5.84 7.56 14.94
CA LYS A 172 4.52 8.18 15.16
C LYS A 172 4.43 9.48 14.38
N VAL A 173 3.23 9.79 13.88
CA VAL A 173 2.95 11.05 13.21
C VAL A 173 1.82 11.78 13.94
N ASN A 174 1.95 13.07 14.14
CA ASN A 174 0.97 13.87 14.85
C ASN A 174 -0.37 13.95 14.11
N ALA A 175 -1.45 14.11 14.87
CA ALA A 175 -2.82 14.13 14.37
C ALA A 175 -3.06 15.18 13.28
N ASP A 176 -2.51 16.38 13.43
CA ASP A 176 -2.65 17.46 12.46
C ASP A 176 -2.04 17.15 11.10
N VAL A 177 -0.97 16.36 11.07
CA VAL A 177 -0.31 15.91 9.84
C VAL A 177 -1.13 14.82 9.15
N VAL A 178 -1.52 13.78 9.88
CA VAL A 178 -2.27 12.65 9.27
C VAL A 178 -3.68 13.04 8.86
N ASN A 179 -4.32 13.98 9.56
CA ASN A 179 -5.65 14.47 9.19
C ASN A 179 -5.65 15.34 7.91
N LYS A 180 -4.50 15.88 7.51
CA LYS A 180 -4.33 16.52 6.19
C LYS A 180 -4.23 15.50 5.06
N LEU A 181 -3.60 14.35 5.33
CA LEU A 181 -3.44 13.29 4.33
C LEU A 181 -4.75 12.52 4.08
N ALA A 182 -5.52 12.25 5.12
CA ALA A 182 -6.77 11.50 5.03
C ALA A 182 -7.72 11.87 6.19
N PRO A 183 -9.05 11.76 6.03
CA PRO A 183 -10.04 12.13 7.05
C PRO A 183 -10.06 11.14 8.22
N LEU A 184 -8.92 10.98 8.92
CA LEU A 184 -8.78 10.03 10.01
C LEU A 184 -9.46 10.47 11.29
N ASN A 185 -9.75 11.77 11.45
CA ASN A 185 -10.26 12.34 12.70
C ASN A 185 -9.41 11.91 13.90
N ALA A 186 -8.08 11.91 13.71
CA ALA A 186 -7.13 11.59 14.76
C ALA A 186 -7.11 12.70 15.81
N THR A 187 -7.09 12.35 17.09
CA THR A 187 -7.00 13.29 18.22
C THR A 187 -5.66 13.23 18.94
N GLY A 188 -4.78 12.32 18.52
CA GLY A 188 -3.43 12.15 19.04
C GLY A 188 -2.51 11.54 17.98
N PRO A 189 -1.22 11.36 18.33
CA PRO A 189 -0.26 10.77 17.41
C PRO A 189 -0.66 9.36 16.96
N ILE A 190 -0.54 9.09 15.67
CA ILE A 190 -0.85 7.81 15.03
C ILE A 190 0.43 6.99 14.86
N PRO A 191 0.50 5.74 15.34
CA PRO A 191 1.54 4.80 14.95
C PRO A 191 1.61 4.68 13.43
N THR A 192 2.81 4.87 12.90
CA THR A 192 3.03 4.92 11.45
C THR A 192 4.22 4.06 11.11
N THR A 193 4.09 3.26 10.07
CA THR A 193 5.19 2.47 9.51
C THR A 193 5.40 2.89 8.07
N VAL A 194 6.66 3.13 7.71
CA VAL A 194 7.06 3.43 6.34
C VAL A 194 8.03 2.38 5.82
N TRP A 195 7.95 2.08 4.54
CA TRP A 195 8.90 1.23 3.82
C TRP A 195 9.60 2.08 2.78
N ILE A 196 10.89 2.26 2.96
CA ILE A 196 11.74 3.11 2.12
C ILE A 196 12.70 2.20 1.36
N GLN A 197 12.89 2.44 0.07
CA GLN A 197 13.86 1.70 -0.73
C GLN A 197 15.24 1.74 -0.09
N GLU A 198 15.86 0.56 0.07
CA GLU A 198 17.18 0.43 0.69
C GLU A 198 18.29 1.01 -0.19
N THR A 199 18.10 0.98 -1.49
CA THR A 199 19.09 1.43 -2.50
C THR A 199 18.46 2.39 -3.50
N GLY A 200 19.27 3.11 -4.24
CA GLY A 200 18.83 4.13 -5.20
C GLY A 200 18.44 5.43 -4.49
N ASP A 201 17.35 6.04 -4.94
CA ASP A 201 16.92 7.36 -4.48
C ASP A 201 16.17 7.34 -3.13
N HIS A 202 16.08 6.18 -2.46
CA HIS A 202 15.34 6.01 -1.21
C HIS A 202 13.87 6.45 -1.30
N GLN A 203 13.21 6.10 -2.40
CA GLN A 203 11.80 6.43 -2.59
C GLN A 203 10.92 5.73 -1.57
N LEU A 204 9.85 6.41 -1.14
CA LEU A 204 8.83 5.83 -0.31
C LEU A 204 8.06 4.75 -1.09
N ALA A 205 8.20 3.50 -0.71
CA ALA A 205 7.49 2.40 -1.36
C ALA A 205 6.10 2.16 -0.72
N GLN A 206 5.99 2.33 0.60
CA GLN A 206 4.72 2.10 1.30
C GLN A 206 4.67 2.90 2.61
N VAL A 207 3.46 3.31 2.98
CA VAL A 207 3.15 3.87 4.30
C VAL A 207 1.91 3.19 4.86
N MET A 208 1.92 2.91 6.16
CA MET A 208 0.78 2.39 6.91
C MET A 208 0.50 3.28 8.11
N LEU A 209 -0.72 3.75 8.23
CA LEU A 209 -1.25 4.52 9.35
C LEU A 209 -2.15 3.60 10.18
N ASP A 210 -1.75 3.30 11.41
CA ASP A 210 -2.50 2.43 12.32
C ASP A 210 -3.36 3.29 13.26
N LYS A 211 -4.67 3.34 13.00
CA LYS A 211 -5.63 4.05 13.84
C LYS A 211 -5.99 3.30 15.12
N GLY A 212 -5.50 2.07 15.27
CA GLY A 212 -5.83 1.19 16.39
C GLY A 212 -7.14 0.41 16.21
N SER A 213 -7.39 -0.51 17.11
CA SER A 213 -8.59 -1.37 17.09
C SER A 213 -8.80 -2.13 15.77
N GLY A 214 -7.71 -2.48 15.08
CA GLY A 214 -7.75 -3.17 13.79
C GLY A 214 -8.12 -2.29 12.60
N ASN A 215 -8.07 -0.96 12.76
CA ASN A 215 -8.34 -0.01 11.69
C ASN A 215 -7.02 0.59 11.18
N SER A 216 -6.77 0.51 9.88
CA SER A 216 -5.56 1.08 9.28
C SER A 216 -5.78 1.52 7.84
N ILE A 217 -4.93 2.43 7.37
CA ILE A 217 -4.79 2.76 5.94
C ILE A 217 -3.38 2.39 5.53
N GLN A 218 -3.27 1.62 4.46
CA GLN A 218 -2.01 1.30 3.81
C GLN A 218 -2.00 1.88 2.41
N MET A 219 -0.94 2.57 2.05
CA MET A 219 -0.72 3.16 0.74
C MET A 219 0.60 2.63 0.20
N THR A 220 0.58 2.00 -0.96
CA THR A 220 1.76 1.50 -1.66
C THR A 220 1.94 2.31 -2.94
N LEU A 221 3.14 2.83 -3.15
CA LEU A 221 3.49 3.68 -4.28
C LEU A 221 4.45 2.94 -5.22
N SER A 222 4.27 3.14 -6.50
CA SER A 222 5.13 2.60 -7.56
C SER A 222 5.10 3.49 -8.79
N ASN A 223 5.89 3.16 -9.84
CA ASN A 223 5.91 3.88 -11.11
C ASN A 223 6.13 5.39 -10.94
N TRP A 224 7.01 5.78 -10.03
CA TRP A 224 7.31 7.18 -9.72
C TRP A 224 7.77 7.95 -10.97
N ASN A 225 7.22 9.15 -11.14
CA ASN A 225 7.54 10.08 -12.21
C ASN A 225 7.33 9.51 -13.63
N GLN A 226 6.56 8.43 -13.79
CA GLN A 226 6.13 7.98 -15.11
C GLN A 226 5.06 8.93 -15.66
N PRO A 227 5.05 9.22 -16.96
CA PRO A 227 4.03 10.06 -17.56
C PRO A 227 2.62 9.53 -17.31
N VAL A 228 1.76 10.34 -16.71
CA VAL A 228 0.35 10.04 -16.48
C VAL A 228 -0.49 11.07 -17.23
N GLN A 229 -1.38 10.58 -18.08
CA GLN A 229 -2.37 11.40 -18.77
C GLN A 229 -3.75 11.08 -18.21
N VAL A 230 -4.44 12.11 -17.77
CA VAL A 230 -5.82 12.05 -17.30
C VAL A 230 -6.68 12.92 -18.19
N THR A 231 -7.76 12.35 -18.71
CA THR A 231 -8.69 13.04 -19.60
C THR A 231 -10.11 12.87 -19.07
N LYS A 232 -10.97 13.84 -19.37
CA LYS A 232 -12.39 13.74 -19.03
C LYS A 232 -12.99 12.51 -19.70
N PRO A 233 -13.68 11.62 -18.99
CA PRO A 233 -14.31 10.45 -19.59
C PRO A 233 -15.49 10.84 -20.48
N GLY A 234 -15.69 10.10 -21.59
CA GLY A 234 -16.79 10.36 -22.51
C GLY A 234 -16.58 11.53 -23.50
N SER A 235 -15.33 12.04 -23.60
CA SER A 235 -14.93 13.02 -24.63
C SER A 235 -14.33 12.36 -25.86
#